data_56652bdd08abf4248e2981255bc21f89
#
_entry.id   56652bdd08abf4248e2981255bc21f89
#
_cell.length_a   1.000
_cell.length_b   1.000
_cell.length_c   1.000
_cell.angle_alpha   90.00
_cell.angle_beta   90.00
_cell.angle_gamma   90.00
#
_symmetry.space_group_name_H-M   'P 1'
#
loop_
_entity.id
_entity.type
_entity.pdbx_description
1 polymer ?
#
loop_
_entity_poly.entity_id
_entity_poly.type
_entity_poly.pdbx_seq_one_letter_code
_entity_poly.pdbx_strand_id
1 'polypeptide(L)'
;MEAVVERIDIKHKIYDKIFKNRKSGAIVSSNTSSIPIKILSEHLTDDEKKDFCITHFFNPVRYMGLLEIVKNENNDLKKIDSLKKFCENELGKGAIVCNDTPGFLGNRIGVYAMQVAMTEAFKMKLSIEEADAVFGRP
;
A
#
# COMPACT_ATOMS: atom_id res chain seq x y z
N MET A 1 11.30 0.62 6.51
CA MET A 1 10.30 0.06 5.56
C MET A 1 10.78 -1.29 5.07
N GLU A 2 9.89 -2.27 4.94
CA GLU A 2 10.13 -3.60 4.40
C GLU A 2 9.53 -3.71 3.00
N ALA A 3 10.24 -4.33 2.06
CA ALA A 3 9.81 -4.57 0.68
C ALA A 3 10.37 -5.92 0.15
N VAL A 4 10.33 -6.95 0.99
CA VAL A 4 10.75 -8.30 0.59
C VAL A 4 9.63 -9.02 -0.18
N VAL A 5 9.93 -10.22 -0.66
CA VAL A 5 8.97 -11.06 -1.40
C VAL A 5 7.62 -11.19 -0.66
N GLU A 6 6.53 -11.24 -1.44
CA GLU A 6 5.15 -11.22 -0.95
C GLU A 6 4.73 -12.58 -0.36
N ARG A 7 5.44 -12.98 0.70
CA ARG A 7 5.23 -14.21 1.46
C ARG A 7 5.15 -13.89 2.96
N ILE A 8 4.05 -14.26 3.58
CA ILE A 8 3.74 -13.96 4.99
C ILE A 8 4.81 -14.51 5.92
N ASP A 9 5.21 -15.77 5.74
CA ASP A 9 6.22 -16.44 6.58
C ASP A 9 7.58 -15.74 6.56
N ILE A 10 7.96 -15.18 5.42
CA ILE A 10 9.20 -14.42 5.27
C ILE A 10 9.07 -13.05 5.90
N LYS A 11 7.95 -12.35 5.66
CA LYS A 11 7.69 -11.03 6.22
C LYS A 11 7.66 -11.07 7.75
N HIS A 12 6.98 -12.05 8.35
CA HIS A 12 6.94 -12.22 9.81
C HIS A 12 8.35 -12.37 10.39
N LYS A 13 9.19 -13.24 9.82
CA LYS A 13 10.60 -13.41 10.26
C LYS A 13 11.42 -12.12 10.14
N ILE A 14 11.13 -11.30 9.15
CA ILE A 14 11.79 -10.00 8.98
C ILE A 14 11.29 -9.00 10.02
N TYR A 15 9.97 -8.96 10.28
CA TYR A 15 9.42 -8.07 11.32
C TYR A 15 9.99 -8.39 12.70
N ASP A 16 10.10 -9.66 13.10
CA ASP A 16 10.74 -10.07 14.35
C ASP A 16 12.16 -9.50 14.48
N LYS A 17 12.94 -9.57 13.40
CA LYS A 17 14.29 -9.01 13.37
C LYS A 17 14.29 -7.47 13.45
N ILE A 18 13.38 -6.81 12.73
CA ILE A 18 13.28 -5.36 12.72
C ILE A 18 12.87 -4.85 14.10
N PHE A 19 11.81 -5.43 14.70
CA PHE A 19 11.31 -5.01 16.00
C PHE A 19 12.33 -5.21 17.12
N LYS A 20 13.10 -6.31 17.06
CA LYS A 20 14.19 -6.59 18.01
C LYS A 20 15.35 -5.55 17.95
N ASN A 21 15.61 -4.98 16.76
CA ASN A 21 16.80 -4.16 16.54
C ASN A 21 16.50 -2.67 16.26
N ARG A 22 15.21 -2.29 16.12
CA ARG A 22 14.84 -0.90 15.85
C ARG A 22 15.09 0.01 17.06
N LYS A 23 15.23 1.31 16.81
CA LYS A 23 15.14 2.31 17.87
C LYS A 23 13.74 2.30 18.47
N SER A 24 13.64 2.46 19.79
CA SER A 24 12.35 2.56 20.48
C SER A 24 11.46 3.62 19.82
N GLY A 25 10.21 3.26 19.56
CA GLY A 25 9.21 4.15 18.95
C GLY A 25 9.40 4.42 17.46
N ALA A 26 10.38 3.81 16.80
CA ALA A 26 10.53 3.95 15.36
C ALA A 26 9.39 3.24 14.62
N ILE A 27 8.80 3.90 13.62
CA ILE A 27 7.76 3.33 12.77
C ILE A 27 8.37 2.23 11.89
N VAL A 28 7.69 1.10 11.82
CA VAL A 28 7.97 -0.01 10.91
C VAL A 28 6.86 -0.08 9.89
N SER A 29 7.19 -0.14 8.62
CA SER A 29 6.18 -0.23 7.56
C SER A 29 6.49 -1.30 6.53
N SER A 30 5.44 -1.89 5.97
CA SER A 30 5.50 -2.80 4.83
C SER A 30 5.11 -2.08 3.55
N ASN A 31 5.73 -2.44 2.42
CA ASN A 31 5.33 -1.97 1.08
C ASN A 31 4.46 -3.01 0.34
N THR A 32 3.75 -3.86 1.06
CA THR A 32 2.82 -4.83 0.45
C THR A 32 1.75 -4.12 -0.38
N SER A 33 1.34 -4.74 -1.47
CA SER A 33 0.23 -4.26 -2.31
C SER A 33 -1.08 -5.03 -2.09
N SER A 34 -1.01 -6.20 -1.41
CA SER A 34 -2.13 -7.14 -1.40
C SER A 34 -2.41 -7.78 -0.04
N ILE A 35 -1.39 -7.93 0.82
CA ILE A 35 -1.58 -8.62 2.11
C ILE A 35 -2.19 -7.64 3.12
N PRO A 36 -3.37 -7.96 3.70
CA PRO A 36 -4.00 -7.12 4.71
C PRO A 36 -3.10 -6.87 5.92
N ILE A 37 -3.12 -5.65 6.46
CA ILE A 37 -2.31 -5.29 7.63
C ILE A 37 -2.65 -6.15 8.85
N LYS A 38 -3.90 -6.59 8.97
CA LYS A 38 -4.36 -7.50 10.02
C LYS A 38 -3.56 -8.80 10.02
N ILE A 39 -3.34 -9.40 8.83
CA ILE A 39 -2.56 -10.64 8.68
C ILE A 39 -1.07 -10.37 8.92
N LEU A 40 -0.53 -9.28 8.36
CA LEU A 40 0.88 -8.93 8.55
C LEU A 40 1.25 -8.70 10.01
N SER A 41 0.33 -8.19 10.81
CA SER A 41 0.57 -7.81 12.20
C SER A 41 0.05 -8.83 13.23
N GLU A 42 -0.52 -9.95 12.82
CA GLU A 42 -1.18 -10.90 13.73
C GLU A 42 -0.26 -11.45 14.83
N HIS A 43 1.03 -11.65 14.52
CA HIS A 43 2.04 -12.15 15.46
C HIS A 43 2.72 -11.06 16.30
N LEU A 44 2.49 -9.79 15.97
CA LEU A 44 3.06 -8.67 16.70
C LEU A 44 2.32 -8.42 18.01
N THR A 45 3.06 -7.99 19.03
CA THR A 45 2.47 -7.51 20.28
C THR A 45 1.68 -6.20 20.05
N ASP A 46 0.78 -5.86 20.98
CA ASP A 46 0.00 -4.63 20.86
C ASP A 46 0.87 -3.37 20.88
N ASP A 47 1.99 -3.39 21.58
CA ASP A 47 2.96 -2.29 21.56
C ASP A 47 3.68 -2.18 20.21
N GLU A 48 4.02 -3.29 19.58
CA GLU A 48 4.61 -3.30 18.23
C GLU A 48 3.61 -2.84 17.17
N LYS A 49 2.34 -3.24 17.29
CA LYS A 49 1.26 -2.80 16.40
C LYS A 49 1.05 -1.28 16.42
N LYS A 50 1.30 -0.60 17.55
CA LYS A 50 1.23 0.87 17.62
C LYS A 50 2.15 1.56 16.61
N ASP A 51 3.26 0.91 16.29
CA ASP A 51 4.31 1.42 15.43
C ASP A 51 4.35 0.76 14.04
N PHE A 52 3.40 -0.15 13.73
CA PHE A 52 3.38 -0.89 12.48
C PHE A 52 2.28 -0.40 11.56
N CYS A 53 2.62 -0.06 10.31
CA CYS A 53 1.67 0.34 9.27
C CYS A 53 2.07 -0.21 7.90
N ILE A 54 1.27 0.04 6.87
CA ILE A 54 1.68 -0.14 5.48
C ILE A 54 1.97 1.24 4.89
N THR A 55 3.06 1.33 4.11
CA THR A 55 3.34 2.47 3.22
C THR A 55 3.44 1.92 1.81
N HIS A 56 2.33 1.98 1.09
CA HIS A 56 2.22 1.42 -0.25
C HIS A 56 2.61 2.46 -1.30
N PHE A 57 3.80 2.29 -1.87
CA PHE A 57 4.31 3.09 -2.98
C PHE A 57 3.90 2.48 -4.31
N PHE A 58 3.54 3.33 -5.26
CA PHE A 58 3.26 2.89 -6.63
C PHE A 58 4.54 2.94 -7.48
N ASN A 59 4.71 1.93 -8.33
CA ASN A 59 5.84 1.87 -9.26
C ASN A 59 5.53 2.61 -10.57
N PRO A 60 6.50 3.31 -11.14
CA PRO A 60 7.86 3.57 -10.64
C PRO A 60 7.86 4.61 -9.51
N VAL A 61 8.42 4.24 -8.35
CA VAL A 61 8.35 5.04 -7.11
C VAL A 61 8.79 6.49 -7.31
N ARG A 62 9.79 6.74 -8.17
CA ARG A 62 10.32 8.07 -8.43
C ARG A 62 9.30 9.01 -9.08
N TYR A 63 8.43 8.47 -9.93
CA TYR A 63 7.51 9.26 -10.75
C TYR A 63 6.09 9.28 -10.20
N MET A 64 5.68 8.20 -9.56
CA MET A 64 4.33 8.10 -9.01
C MET A 64 4.19 8.93 -7.75
N GLY A 65 3.29 9.93 -7.80
CA GLY A 65 3.06 10.86 -6.70
C GLY A 65 2.27 10.26 -5.53
N LEU A 66 1.42 9.27 -5.77
CA LEU A 66 0.55 8.69 -4.75
C LEU A 66 1.33 7.78 -3.78
N LEU A 67 1.06 7.93 -2.49
CA LEU A 67 1.47 7.05 -1.41
C LEU A 67 0.28 6.75 -0.50
N GLU A 68 -0.02 5.48 -0.29
CA GLU A 68 -1.06 5.05 0.63
C GLU A 68 -0.46 4.62 1.97
N ILE A 69 -1.00 5.15 3.06
CA ILE A 69 -0.67 4.75 4.42
C ILE A 69 -1.86 3.96 4.97
N VAL A 70 -1.68 2.65 5.16
CA VAL A 70 -2.72 1.80 5.75
C VAL A 70 -2.41 1.59 7.22
N LYS A 71 -3.33 1.99 8.07
CA LYS A 71 -3.20 1.87 9.53
C LYS A 71 -3.97 0.67 10.08
N ASN A 72 -3.51 0.12 11.18
CA ASN A 72 -4.27 -0.81 12.01
C ASN A 72 -4.99 -0.05 13.17
N GLU A 73 -5.83 -0.77 13.90
CA GLU A 73 -6.64 -0.19 15.00
C GLU A 73 -5.79 0.28 16.19
N ASN A 74 -4.60 -0.30 16.39
CA ASN A 74 -3.71 -0.01 17.51
C ASN A 74 -2.75 1.16 17.25
N ASN A 75 -2.68 1.67 16.00
CA ASN A 75 -1.70 2.69 15.66
C ASN A 75 -1.82 3.95 16.51
N ASP A 76 -0.67 4.49 16.92
CA ASP A 76 -0.58 5.85 17.44
C ASP A 76 -0.85 6.86 16.30
N LEU A 77 -1.99 7.52 16.36
CA LEU A 77 -2.43 8.45 15.32
C LEU A 77 -1.49 9.65 15.14
N LYS A 78 -0.78 10.09 16.21
CA LYS A 78 0.22 11.16 16.10
C LYS A 78 1.43 10.71 15.28
N LYS A 79 1.83 9.44 15.42
CA LYS A 79 2.91 8.86 14.61
C LYS A 79 2.50 8.71 13.15
N ILE A 80 1.26 8.28 12.88
CA ILE A 80 0.74 8.21 11.50
C ILE A 80 0.68 9.59 10.85
N ASP A 81 0.22 10.62 11.58
CA ASP A 81 0.23 12.00 11.07
C ASP A 81 1.64 12.51 10.80
N SER A 82 2.58 12.24 11.71
CA SER A 82 3.99 12.60 11.52
C SER A 82 4.61 11.89 10.30
N LEU A 83 4.31 10.60 10.11
CA LEU A 83 4.73 9.84 8.94
C LEU A 83 4.15 10.43 7.66
N LYS A 84 2.86 10.76 7.66
CA LYS A 84 2.19 11.40 6.52
C LYS A 84 2.89 12.70 6.13
N LYS A 85 3.10 13.59 7.11
CA LYS A 85 3.81 14.88 6.89
C LYS A 85 5.23 14.67 6.36
N PHE A 86 5.95 13.69 6.88
CA PHE A 86 7.28 13.33 6.35
C PHE A 86 7.20 12.90 4.88
N CYS A 87 6.24 12.04 4.54
CA CYS A 87 6.07 11.59 3.16
C CYS A 87 5.69 12.73 2.21
N GLU A 88 4.89 13.69 2.67
CA GLU A 88 4.49 14.86 1.88
C GLU A 88 5.65 15.87 1.72
N ASN A 89 6.30 16.23 2.82
CA ASN A 89 7.28 17.32 2.82
C ASN A 89 8.67 16.90 2.33
N GLU A 90 9.13 15.70 2.74
CA GLU A 90 10.49 15.25 2.45
C GLU A 90 10.55 14.34 1.21
N LEU A 91 9.48 13.56 0.93
CA LEU A 91 9.46 12.65 -0.22
C LEU A 91 8.65 13.19 -1.41
N GLY A 92 7.97 14.32 -1.24
CA GLY A 92 7.15 14.93 -2.29
C GLY A 92 5.97 14.06 -2.75
N LYS A 93 5.42 13.23 -1.85
CA LYS A 93 4.29 12.33 -2.14
C LYS A 93 2.96 12.96 -1.75
N GLY A 94 1.92 12.67 -2.51
CA GLY A 94 0.53 12.86 -2.06
C GLY A 94 0.15 11.70 -1.14
N ALA A 95 0.37 11.85 0.16
CA ALA A 95 0.14 10.78 1.12
C ALA A 95 -1.31 10.77 1.62
N ILE A 96 -1.99 9.64 1.49
CA ILE A 96 -3.36 9.42 1.95
C ILE A 96 -3.42 8.30 2.98
N VAL A 97 -4.25 8.46 4.00
CA VAL A 97 -4.50 7.39 4.98
C VAL A 97 -5.70 6.57 4.51
N CYS A 98 -5.49 5.27 4.35
CA CYS A 98 -6.47 4.33 3.83
C CYS A 98 -6.90 3.30 4.87
N ASN A 99 -8.07 2.70 4.65
CA ASN A 99 -8.52 1.52 5.37
C ASN A 99 -7.84 0.26 4.84
N ASP A 100 -7.75 -0.77 5.71
CA ASP A 100 -7.28 -2.12 5.34
C ASP A 100 -8.35 -2.86 4.53
N THR A 101 -8.53 -2.43 3.29
CA THR A 101 -9.43 -3.08 2.33
C THR A 101 -8.63 -3.67 1.17
N PRO A 102 -9.05 -4.81 0.58
CA PRO A 102 -8.34 -5.41 -0.54
C PRO A 102 -8.06 -4.41 -1.67
N GLY A 103 -6.78 -4.27 -2.04
CA GLY A 103 -6.33 -3.30 -3.06
C GLY A 103 -6.29 -1.85 -2.58
N PHE A 104 -6.48 -1.59 -1.31
CA PHE A 104 -6.51 -0.28 -0.63
C PHE A 104 -7.40 0.73 -1.36
N LEU A 105 -6.90 1.84 -1.84
CA LEU A 105 -7.69 2.84 -2.58
C LEU A 105 -7.31 2.87 -4.06
N GLY A 106 -6.04 3.09 -4.40
CA GLY A 106 -5.58 3.31 -5.77
C GLY A 106 -5.77 2.08 -6.65
N ASN A 107 -5.35 0.90 -6.19
CA ASN A 107 -5.57 -0.34 -6.95
C ASN A 107 -7.06 -0.65 -7.14
N ARG A 108 -7.91 -0.37 -6.15
CA ARG A 108 -9.38 -0.57 -6.29
C ARG A 108 -9.97 0.33 -7.37
N ILE A 109 -9.58 1.61 -7.39
CA ILE A 109 -10.04 2.55 -8.43
C ILE A 109 -9.53 2.11 -9.80
N GLY A 110 -8.25 1.76 -9.91
CA GLY A 110 -7.63 1.32 -11.15
C GLY A 110 -8.27 0.03 -11.70
N VAL A 111 -8.45 -0.99 -10.86
CA VAL A 111 -9.11 -2.24 -11.25
C VAL A 111 -10.56 -2.00 -11.65
N TYR A 112 -11.30 -1.16 -10.93
CA TYR A 112 -12.66 -0.79 -11.30
C TYR A 112 -12.72 -0.10 -12.68
N ALA A 113 -11.82 0.87 -12.92
CA ALA A 113 -11.76 1.55 -14.21
C ALA A 113 -11.45 0.58 -15.36
N MET A 114 -10.49 -0.33 -15.16
CA MET A 114 -10.19 -1.39 -16.13
C MET A 114 -11.39 -2.31 -16.36
N GLN A 115 -12.10 -2.71 -15.31
CA GLN A 115 -13.29 -3.54 -15.42
C GLN A 115 -14.40 -2.85 -16.22
N VAL A 116 -14.63 -1.56 -16.00
CA VAL A 116 -15.59 -0.77 -16.77
C VAL A 116 -15.17 -0.70 -18.23
N ALA A 117 -13.90 -0.37 -18.50
CA ALA A 117 -13.38 -0.28 -19.88
C ALA A 117 -13.55 -1.60 -20.64
N MET A 118 -13.17 -2.72 -20.04
CA MET A 118 -13.36 -4.05 -20.65
C MET A 118 -14.84 -4.35 -20.90
N THR A 119 -15.70 -4.06 -19.93
CA THR A 119 -17.13 -4.32 -20.06
C THR A 119 -17.74 -3.53 -21.23
N GLU A 120 -17.38 -2.26 -21.37
CA GLU A 120 -17.88 -1.44 -22.48
C GLU A 120 -17.30 -1.88 -23.84
N ALA A 121 -16.01 -2.23 -23.89
CA ALA A 121 -15.40 -2.79 -25.09
C ALA A 121 -16.12 -4.06 -25.58
N PHE A 122 -16.46 -4.98 -24.67
CA PHE A 122 -17.25 -6.17 -25.00
C PHE A 122 -18.66 -5.82 -25.51
N LYS A 123 -19.36 -4.88 -24.88
CA LYS A 123 -20.69 -4.42 -25.33
C LYS A 123 -20.64 -3.83 -26.73
N MET A 124 -19.60 -3.06 -27.01
CA MET A 124 -19.37 -2.42 -28.30
C MET A 124 -18.80 -3.38 -29.37
N LYS A 125 -18.49 -4.62 -28.98
CA LYS A 125 -17.88 -5.65 -29.86
C LYS A 125 -16.53 -5.19 -30.45
N LEU A 126 -15.77 -4.40 -29.70
CA LEU A 126 -14.43 -3.98 -30.12
C LEU A 126 -13.46 -5.18 -30.07
N SER A 127 -12.52 -5.20 -31.02
CA SER A 127 -11.35 -6.09 -30.92
C SER A 127 -10.43 -5.62 -29.78
N ILE A 128 -9.47 -6.46 -29.40
CA ILE A 128 -8.46 -6.10 -28.37
C ILE A 128 -7.66 -4.90 -28.85
N GLU A 129 -7.26 -4.88 -30.12
CA GLU A 129 -6.47 -3.81 -30.73
C GLU A 129 -7.22 -2.47 -30.74
N GLU A 130 -8.52 -2.50 -31.03
CA GLU A 130 -9.37 -1.31 -30.99
C GLU A 130 -9.55 -0.79 -29.55
N ALA A 131 -9.78 -1.67 -28.60
CA ALA A 131 -9.87 -1.32 -27.18
C ALA A 131 -8.55 -0.72 -26.67
N ASP A 132 -7.40 -1.31 -27.00
CA ASP A 132 -6.08 -0.80 -26.65
C ASP A 132 -5.77 0.54 -27.30
N ALA A 133 -6.25 0.77 -28.53
CA ALA A 133 -6.07 2.08 -29.20
C ALA A 133 -6.81 3.21 -28.49
N VAL A 134 -7.94 2.89 -27.81
CA VAL A 134 -8.73 3.88 -27.06
C VAL A 134 -8.22 4.06 -25.62
N PHE A 135 -7.88 2.99 -24.93
CA PHE A 135 -7.56 2.99 -23.49
C PHE A 135 -6.09 2.79 -23.17
N GLY A 136 -5.34 2.10 -24.00
CA GLY A 136 -4.00 1.61 -23.67
C GLY A 136 -2.86 2.50 -24.14
N ARG A 137 -3.12 3.49 -24.98
CA ARG A 137 -2.11 4.42 -25.51
C ARG A 137 -2.47 5.85 -25.20
N PRO A 138 -1.65 6.52 -24.35
CA PRO A 138 -1.78 7.96 -24.12
C PRO A 138 -1.43 8.78 -25.37
#